data_7fe1448a4729666417424d512ab7972c
#
_entry.id   7fe1448a4729666417424d512ab7972c
#
_cell.length_a   1.000
_cell.length_b   1.000
_cell.length_c   1.000
_cell.angle_alpha   90.00
_cell.angle_beta   90.00
_cell.angle_gamma   90.00
#
_symmetry.space_group_name_H-M   'P 1'
#
loop_
_entity.id
_entity.type
_entity.pdbx_description
1 polymer ?
#
loop_
_entity_poly.entity_id
_entity_poly.type
_entity_poly.pdbx_seq_one_letter_code
_entity_poly.pdbx_strand_id
1 'polypeptide(L)'
;RPLPNLETKFVAANTLLALEKPKQLKIRNLQIGGKEDELKALRHKYFTANTRNQKLALQQKDNELRKEIAELLKSDGWPSKVAEQISFFNPYDPNQSADWFDPEWMFGVTDGFDIVIGNPPYIQLQKDGGRLAKLFETQNFTTFARTGDIYCLFYEKGIQLLKSDGLLCYITSNKWMRAGYGEKLRSFFTQYTPLILIDLGPGVFENATVDTNILLIQKRKHTPLSMQRKAAGNEAPYALHALTLQKDDRDSMAKALKEKAISLTKLTKDAWFIGSNAVQQLKEKIERIGKPLKDWDVNIYRGILTGLNEAFIITTEKRNEILSHCKDDAERQRTEAIIKPILRGRDIKRYYYEWAGLWVIVIPAGWTNEHKSSVPAETFINRMFPTLMQHLKIYEEKAKKRDDQGDYWWELRHCAYYPEFEKEKVVYSEIVRKPQFYYDTENFYVEATSFLMTGKKVKYLCGLLNSKSAAYFFKRFYSGGGLGDEGYRYKKDFLERLPLPIYTTNNLSIVQQIETLVDKIISAKRENPQSDTQELEHEIDKLVYQLYDLTEEEIKIIEKEK
;
A
#
# COMPACT_ATOMS: atom_id res chain seq x y z
N ARG A 1 -46.12 -13.95 -6.57
CA ARG A 1 -45.58 -15.31 -6.85
C ARG A 1 -44.63 -15.65 -5.75
N PRO A 2 -44.62 -16.93 -5.24
CA PRO A 2 -43.61 -17.37 -4.31
C PRO A 2 -42.22 -17.30 -4.98
N LEU A 3 -41.18 -17.06 -4.17
CA LEU A 3 -39.79 -17.11 -4.67
C LEU A 3 -39.47 -18.53 -5.14
N PRO A 4 -38.72 -18.69 -6.25
CA PRO A 4 -38.25 -19.99 -6.70
C PRO A 4 -37.22 -20.57 -5.71
N ASN A 5 -36.90 -21.85 -5.87
CA ASN A 5 -35.90 -22.52 -5.03
C ASN A 5 -34.48 -22.09 -5.44
N LEU A 6 -33.85 -21.28 -4.63
CA LEU A 6 -32.58 -20.64 -4.94
C LEU A 6 -31.34 -21.42 -4.45
N GLU A 7 -31.51 -22.56 -3.74
CA GLU A 7 -30.43 -23.29 -3.11
C GLU A 7 -29.30 -23.66 -4.09
N THR A 8 -29.68 -24.09 -5.30
CA THR A 8 -28.67 -24.40 -6.35
C THR A 8 -28.11 -23.17 -7.08
N LYS A 9 -28.49 -21.96 -6.65
CA LYS A 9 -28.02 -20.68 -7.22
C LYS A 9 -27.08 -19.91 -6.29
N PHE A 10 -26.99 -20.34 -5.03
CA PHE A 10 -26.08 -19.78 -4.04
C PHE A 10 -25.10 -20.85 -3.59
N VAL A 11 -23.80 -20.56 -3.67
CA VAL A 11 -22.75 -21.46 -3.20
C VAL A 11 -21.74 -20.70 -2.35
N ALA A 12 -21.32 -21.32 -1.25
CA ALA A 12 -20.14 -20.90 -0.50
C ALA A 12 -18.93 -21.63 -1.09
N ALA A 13 -17.99 -20.89 -1.70
CA ALA A 13 -16.87 -21.50 -2.38
C ALA A 13 -15.63 -20.58 -2.39
N ASN A 14 -14.44 -21.18 -2.44
CA ASN A 14 -13.22 -20.41 -2.70
C ASN A 14 -13.10 -20.11 -4.20
N THR A 15 -13.60 -18.95 -4.58
CA THR A 15 -13.67 -18.51 -6.00
C THR A 15 -12.29 -18.44 -6.68
N LEU A 16 -11.21 -18.24 -5.94
CA LEU A 16 -9.87 -18.12 -6.51
C LEU A 16 -9.20 -19.45 -6.83
N LEU A 17 -9.69 -20.56 -6.26
CA LEU A 17 -9.15 -21.89 -6.50
C LEU A 17 -10.05 -22.65 -7.47
N ALA A 18 -9.49 -23.10 -8.59
CA ALA A 18 -10.18 -23.91 -9.58
C ALA A 18 -10.01 -25.41 -9.31
N LEU A 19 -10.89 -26.24 -9.87
CA LEU A 19 -10.66 -27.68 -9.95
C LEU A 19 -9.43 -27.98 -10.81
N GLU A 20 -8.59 -28.92 -10.39
CA GLU A 20 -7.44 -29.40 -11.15
C GLU A 20 -7.91 -30.31 -12.30
N LYS A 21 -8.24 -29.73 -13.44
CA LYS A 21 -8.62 -30.50 -14.64
C LYS A 21 -7.38 -31.16 -15.25
N PRO A 22 -7.49 -32.36 -15.83
CA PRO A 22 -6.37 -33.04 -16.51
C PRO A 22 -5.76 -32.16 -17.60
N LYS A 23 -4.43 -32.12 -17.72
CA LYS A 23 -3.71 -31.29 -18.70
C LYS A 23 -3.96 -31.71 -20.16
N GLN A 24 -4.31 -32.98 -20.39
CA GLN A 24 -4.71 -33.50 -21.70
C GLN A 24 -6.13 -34.04 -21.58
N LEU A 25 -7.11 -33.24 -21.94
CA LEU A 25 -8.45 -33.74 -22.21
C LEU A 25 -8.38 -34.56 -23.49
N LYS A 26 -8.40 -35.89 -23.36
CA LYS A 26 -8.87 -36.77 -24.42
C LYS A 26 -10.29 -36.33 -24.81
N ILE A 27 -10.76 -36.72 -25.98
CA ILE A 27 -12.14 -36.48 -26.44
C ILE A 27 -13.08 -36.72 -25.24
N ARG A 28 -13.90 -35.68 -24.92
CA ARG A 28 -14.83 -35.71 -23.76
C ARG A 28 -15.64 -37.00 -23.81
N ASN A 29 -15.63 -37.78 -22.75
CA ASN A 29 -16.40 -39.02 -22.67
C ASN A 29 -17.90 -38.68 -22.76
N LEU A 30 -18.57 -39.19 -23.80
CA LEU A 30 -19.98 -38.90 -24.08
C LEU A 30 -20.90 -39.30 -22.92
N GLN A 31 -20.54 -40.35 -22.15
CA GLN A 31 -21.31 -40.74 -20.96
C GLN A 31 -21.25 -39.70 -19.86
N ILE A 32 -20.10 -39.12 -19.60
CA ILE A 32 -19.95 -38.03 -18.63
C ILE A 32 -20.77 -36.82 -19.07
N GLY A 33 -20.65 -36.38 -20.33
CA GLY A 33 -21.45 -35.29 -20.86
C GLY A 33 -22.96 -35.51 -20.73
N GLY A 34 -23.44 -36.69 -21.05
CA GLY A 34 -24.86 -37.03 -20.89
C GLY A 34 -25.35 -36.94 -19.43
N LYS A 35 -24.53 -37.38 -18.46
CA LYS A 35 -24.85 -37.29 -17.03
C LYS A 35 -24.80 -35.86 -16.51
N GLU A 36 -23.86 -35.04 -17.00
CA GLU A 36 -23.81 -33.62 -16.69
C GLU A 36 -25.05 -32.87 -17.19
N ASP A 37 -25.53 -33.20 -18.40
CA ASP A 37 -26.75 -32.60 -18.94
C ASP A 37 -28.00 -33.06 -18.17
N GLU A 38 -28.03 -34.33 -17.73
CA GLU A 38 -29.08 -34.81 -16.82
C GLU A 38 -29.07 -34.05 -15.50
N LEU A 39 -27.90 -33.80 -14.91
CA LEU A 39 -27.75 -33.04 -13.68
C LEU A 39 -28.21 -31.57 -13.83
N LYS A 40 -27.85 -30.92 -14.95
CA LYS A 40 -28.32 -29.56 -15.28
C LYS A 40 -29.84 -29.52 -15.38
N ALA A 41 -30.45 -30.45 -16.13
CA ALA A 41 -31.89 -30.52 -16.32
C ALA A 41 -32.60 -30.78 -14.98
N LEU A 42 -32.04 -31.61 -14.11
CA LEU A 42 -32.56 -31.89 -12.79
C LEU A 42 -32.57 -30.67 -11.89
N ARG A 43 -31.47 -29.91 -11.84
CA ARG A 43 -31.36 -28.66 -11.08
C ARG A 43 -32.29 -27.56 -11.62
N HIS A 44 -32.55 -27.54 -12.93
CA HIS A 44 -33.58 -26.68 -13.52
C HIS A 44 -35.00 -27.05 -13.04
N LYS A 45 -35.32 -28.36 -12.98
CA LYS A 45 -36.61 -28.85 -12.42
C LYS A 45 -36.72 -28.51 -10.92
N TYR A 46 -35.62 -28.62 -10.16
CA TYR A 46 -35.63 -28.26 -8.74
C TYR A 46 -35.97 -26.77 -8.54
N PHE A 47 -35.49 -25.89 -9.39
CA PHE A 47 -35.75 -24.45 -9.32
C PHE A 47 -37.26 -24.12 -9.33
N THR A 48 -38.08 -24.94 -10.00
CA THR A 48 -39.55 -24.76 -10.14
C THR A 48 -40.37 -25.70 -9.30
N ALA A 49 -39.77 -26.62 -8.53
CA ALA A 49 -40.46 -27.58 -7.69
C ALA A 49 -41.26 -26.90 -6.56
N ASN A 50 -42.57 -27.27 -6.42
CA ASN A 50 -43.47 -26.60 -5.51
C ASN A 50 -43.75 -27.38 -4.22
N THR A 51 -43.48 -28.71 -4.19
CA THR A 51 -43.75 -29.54 -3.02
C THR A 51 -42.47 -30.06 -2.36
N ARG A 52 -42.52 -30.28 -1.03
CA ARG A 52 -41.41 -30.81 -0.25
C ARG A 52 -40.93 -32.16 -0.79
N ASN A 53 -41.89 -33.04 -1.11
CA ASN A 53 -41.57 -34.40 -1.60
C ASN A 53 -40.86 -34.35 -2.96
N GLN A 54 -41.31 -33.49 -3.87
CA GLN A 54 -40.60 -33.25 -5.15
C GLN A 54 -39.17 -32.74 -4.94
N LYS A 55 -39.00 -31.80 -4.02
CA LYS A 55 -37.66 -31.26 -3.70
C LYS A 55 -36.74 -32.35 -3.17
N LEU A 56 -37.17 -33.14 -2.20
CA LEU A 56 -36.37 -34.21 -1.61
C LEU A 56 -36.00 -35.28 -2.65
N ALA A 57 -36.95 -35.70 -3.50
CA ALA A 57 -36.66 -36.66 -4.56
C ALA A 57 -35.61 -36.13 -5.58
N LEU A 58 -35.70 -34.86 -5.93
CA LEU A 58 -34.73 -34.24 -6.83
C LEU A 58 -33.34 -34.07 -6.17
N GLN A 59 -33.29 -33.75 -4.88
CA GLN A 59 -32.02 -33.69 -4.13
C GLN A 59 -31.35 -35.07 -4.02
N GLN A 60 -32.13 -36.12 -3.78
CA GLN A 60 -31.60 -37.47 -3.75
C GLN A 60 -31.01 -37.85 -5.11
N LYS A 61 -31.75 -37.61 -6.19
CA LYS A 61 -31.29 -37.91 -7.56
C LYS A 61 -30.04 -37.08 -7.97
N ASP A 62 -29.95 -35.82 -7.53
CA ASP A 62 -28.73 -35.00 -7.71
C ASP A 62 -27.52 -35.67 -7.05
N ASN A 63 -27.68 -36.16 -5.81
CA ASN A 63 -26.61 -36.84 -5.09
C ASN A 63 -26.17 -38.13 -5.79
N GLU A 64 -27.12 -38.92 -6.30
CA GLU A 64 -26.85 -40.16 -7.06
C GLU A 64 -26.07 -39.82 -8.34
N LEU A 65 -26.53 -38.87 -9.13
CA LEU A 65 -25.86 -38.42 -10.35
C LEU A 65 -24.43 -37.90 -10.10
N ARG A 66 -24.22 -37.13 -9.05
CA ARG A 66 -22.86 -36.67 -8.71
C ARG A 66 -21.91 -37.80 -8.37
N LYS A 67 -22.38 -38.83 -7.69
CA LYS A 67 -21.59 -40.05 -7.39
C LYS A 67 -21.29 -40.83 -8.66
N GLU A 68 -22.29 -41.05 -9.54
CA GLU A 68 -22.09 -41.70 -10.83
C GLU A 68 -21.06 -40.93 -11.71
N ILE A 69 -21.20 -39.62 -11.78
CA ILE A 69 -20.25 -38.76 -12.50
C ILE A 69 -18.84 -38.90 -11.91
N ALA A 70 -18.70 -38.89 -10.60
CA ALA A 70 -17.40 -39.04 -9.94
C ALA A 70 -16.71 -40.37 -10.26
N GLU A 71 -17.44 -41.47 -10.31
CA GLU A 71 -16.89 -42.78 -10.70
C GLU A 71 -16.50 -42.79 -12.20
N LEU A 72 -17.31 -42.20 -13.07
CA LEU A 72 -16.98 -42.06 -14.48
C LEU A 72 -15.73 -41.20 -14.70
N LEU A 73 -15.58 -40.11 -13.94
CA LEU A 73 -14.40 -39.26 -13.98
C LEU A 73 -13.14 -40.00 -13.55
N LYS A 74 -13.21 -40.81 -12.47
CA LYS A 74 -12.08 -41.63 -12.03
C LYS A 74 -11.67 -42.63 -13.12
N SER A 75 -12.64 -43.29 -13.76
CA SER A 75 -12.40 -44.26 -14.82
C SER A 75 -11.84 -43.60 -16.10
N ASP A 76 -12.12 -42.31 -16.32
CA ASP A 76 -11.62 -41.49 -17.43
C ASP A 76 -10.25 -40.85 -17.15
N GLY A 77 -9.64 -41.18 -15.99
CA GLY A 77 -8.29 -40.74 -15.61
C GLY A 77 -8.20 -39.36 -14.95
N TRP A 78 -9.30 -38.85 -14.42
CA TRP A 78 -9.29 -37.65 -13.59
C TRP A 78 -8.68 -37.95 -12.20
N PRO A 79 -8.00 -36.95 -11.57
CA PRO A 79 -7.50 -37.12 -10.21
C PRO A 79 -8.62 -37.51 -9.24
N SER A 80 -8.40 -38.55 -8.43
CA SER A 80 -9.41 -39.03 -7.45
C SER A 80 -9.90 -37.90 -6.54
N LYS A 81 -9.02 -37.00 -6.14
CA LYS A 81 -9.38 -35.81 -5.34
C LYS A 81 -10.46 -34.96 -6.00
N VAL A 82 -10.36 -34.72 -7.31
CA VAL A 82 -11.32 -33.88 -8.06
C VAL A 82 -12.67 -34.60 -8.16
N ALA A 83 -12.67 -35.91 -8.46
CA ALA A 83 -13.89 -36.69 -8.49
C ALA A 83 -14.61 -36.72 -7.13
N GLU A 84 -13.86 -36.81 -6.05
CA GLU A 84 -14.37 -36.70 -4.68
C GLU A 84 -14.92 -35.31 -4.38
N GLN A 85 -14.22 -34.23 -4.74
CA GLN A 85 -14.69 -32.85 -4.56
C GLN A 85 -16.05 -32.64 -5.26
N ILE A 86 -16.24 -33.16 -6.47
CA ILE A 86 -17.51 -33.10 -7.22
C ILE A 86 -18.60 -33.92 -6.54
N SER A 87 -18.29 -35.15 -6.11
CA SER A 87 -19.23 -36.02 -5.44
C SER A 87 -19.73 -35.44 -4.10
N PHE A 88 -18.83 -34.89 -3.30
CA PHE A 88 -19.15 -34.35 -1.97
C PHE A 88 -19.79 -32.96 -1.99
N PHE A 89 -19.67 -32.19 -3.10
CA PHE A 89 -20.30 -30.88 -3.19
C PHE A 89 -21.82 -30.97 -3.12
N ASN A 90 -22.42 -30.44 -2.06
CA ASN A 90 -23.88 -30.43 -1.85
C ASN A 90 -24.43 -28.98 -1.99
N PRO A 91 -25.04 -28.62 -3.13
CA PRO A 91 -25.59 -27.28 -3.32
C PRO A 91 -26.84 -26.99 -2.46
N TYR A 92 -27.42 -27.99 -1.78
CA TYR A 92 -28.61 -27.82 -0.97
C TYR A 92 -28.30 -27.57 0.51
N ASP A 93 -27.05 -27.71 0.94
CA ASP A 93 -26.63 -27.43 2.31
C ASP A 93 -25.99 -26.02 2.38
N PRO A 94 -26.68 -25.05 2.97
CA PRO A 94 -26.17 -23.68 3.05
C PRO A 94 -24.95 -23.53 3.98
N ASN A 95 -24.65 -24.52 4.81
CA ASN A 95 -23.52 -24.52 5.73
C ASN A 95 -22.27 -25.17 5.13
N GLN A 96 -22.37 -25.81 3.98
CA GLN A 96 -21.25 -26.43 3.30
C GLN A 96 -20.50 -25.39 2.45
N SER A 97 -19.19 -25.30 2.64
CA SER A 97 -18.29 -24.48 1.81
C SER A 97 -17.38 -25.38 0.98
N ALA A 98 -17.25 -25.08 -0.32
CA ALA A 98 -16.28 -25.73 -1.20
C ALA A 98 -14.94 -25.01 -1.17
N ASP A 99 -13.84 -25.76 -1.12
CA ASP A 99 -12.47 -25.22 -1.22
C ASP A 99 -12.05 -24.91 -2.67
N TRP A 100 -12.96 -25.03 -3.62
CA TRP A 100 -12.80 -24.82 -5.06
C TRP A 100 -14.02 -24.13 -5.66
N PHE A 101 -13.86 -23.57 -6.86
CA PHE A 101 -14.94 -22.98 -7.64
C PHE A 101 -14.81 -23.32 -9.12
N ASP A 102 -15.89 -23.89 -9.67
CA ASP A 102 -16.03 -24.13 -11.11
C ASP A 102 -17.47 -23.82 -11.56
N PRO A 103 -17.68 -22.83 -12.46
CA PRO A 103 -19.02 -22.40 -12.86
C PRO A 103 -19.79 -23.48 -13.64
N GLU A 104 -19.09 -24.35 -14.36
CA GLU A 104 -19.72 -25.46 -15.10
C GLU A 104 -20.32 -26.47 -14.12
N TRP A 105 -19.55 -26.94 -13.14
CA TRP A 105 -20.01 -27.92 -12.16
C TRP A 105 -21.04 -27.35 -11.17
N MET A 106 -20.87 -26.10 -10.74
CA MET A 106 -21.76 -25.51 -9.74
C MET A 106 -23.06 -24.97 -10.33
N PHE A 107 -23.02 -24.38 -11.50
CA PHE A 107 -24.15 -23.67 -12.10
C PHE A 107 -24.54 -24.14 -13.50
N GLY A 108 -23.76 -25.01 -14.12
CA GLY A 108 -23.94 -25.42 -15.51
C GLY A 108 -23.57 -24.36 -16.54
N VAL A 109 -22.73 -23.38 -16.14
CA VAL A 109 -22.31 -22.27 -17.01
C VAL A 109 -21.00 -22.63 -17.69
N THR A 110 -21.02 -22.82 -19.01
CA THR A 110 -19.86 -23.20 -19.84
C THR A 110 -19.19 -22.03 -20.54
N ASP A 111 -19.98 -21.06 -21.00
CA ASP A 111 -19.49 -19.95 -21.83
C ASP A 111 -19.07 -18.70 -21.03
N GLY A 112 -19.24 -18.76 -19.71
CA GLY A 112 -19.03 -17.66 -18.80
C GLY A 112 -20.31 -16.86 -18.50
N PHE A 113 -20.17 -15.87 -17.64
CA PHE A 113 -21.26 -15.01 -17.20
C PHE A 113 -21.35 -13.73 -18.06
N ASP A 114 -22.54 -13.17 -18.20
CA ASP A 114 -22.77 -11.87 -18.85
C ASP A 114 -22.25 -10.73 -17.95
N ILE A 115 -22.48 -10.86 -16.64
CA ILE A 115 -22.14 -9.87 -15.64
C ILE A 115 -21.56 -10.57 -14.41
N VAL A 116 -20.44 -10.06 -13.93
CA VAL A 116 -19.86 -10.40 -12.63
C VAL A 116 -19.84 -9.14 -11.77
N ILE A 117 -20.54 -9.18 -10.65
CA ILE A 117 -20.62 -8.06 -9.70
C ILE A 117 -20.25 -8.53 -8.31
N GLY A 118 -19.55 -7.69 -7.52
CA GLY A 118 -19.17 -8.10 -6.18
C GLY A 118 -18.42 -7.06 -5.37
N ASN A 119 -18.24 -7.42 -4.11
CA ASN A 119 -17.38 -6.74 -3.14
C ASN A 119 -16.34 -7.76 -2.62
N PRO A 120 -15.21 -7.94 -3.33
CA PRO A 120 -14.17 -8.86 -2.89
C PRO A 120 -13.58 -8.46 -1.52
N PRO A 121 -13.05 -9.42 -0.74
CA PRO A 121 -12.45 -9.12 0.56
C PRO A 121 -11.20 -8.24 0.43
N TYR A 122 -10.94 -7.38 1.45
CA TYR A 122 -9.78 -6.47 1.52
C TYR A 122 -8.77 -7.05 2.51
N ILE A 123 -7.96 -8.01 2.06
CA ILE A 123 -7.00 -8.74 2.88
C ILE A 123 -5.64 -8.71 2.19
N GLN A 124 -4.64 -8.17 2.88
CA GLN A 124 -3.27 -8.18 2.38
C GLN A 124 -2.71 -9.60 2.36
N LEU A 125 -2.14 -10.01 1.24
CA LEU A 125 -1.63 -11.37 1.03
C LEU A 125 -0.49 -11.75 2.00
N GLN A 126 0.27 -10.78 2.48
CA GLN A 126 1.37 -10.99 3.42
C GLN A 126 0.96 -11.08 4.90
N LYS A 127 -0.32 -10.85 5.25
CA LYS A 127 -0.80 -11.05 6.62
C LYS A 127 -0.66 -12.52 7.05
N ASP A 128 -0.71 -12.78 8.35
CA ASP A 128 -0.65 -14.10 8.97
C ASP A 128 0.57 -14.92 8.50
N GLY A 129 1.75 -14.31 8.54
CA GLY A 129 3.00 -14.94 8.10
C GLY A 129 3.07 -15.21 6.60
N GLY A 130 2.22 -14.55 5.81
CA GLY A 130 2.20 -14.68 4.35
C GLY A 130 1.57 -15.99 3.85
N ARG A 131 0.70 -16.62 4.63
CA ARG A 131 0.02 -17.88 4.26
C ARG A 131 -0.74 -17.75 2.94
N LEU A 132 -1.51 -16.66 2.75
CA LEU A 132 -2.24 -16.40 1.51
C LEU A 132 -1.28 -16.14 0.34
N ALA A 133 -0.21 -15.38 0.56
CA ALA A 133 0.79 -15.16 -0.48
C ALA A 133 1.40 -16.47 -0.99
N LYS A 134 1.78 -17.38 -0.07
CA LYS A 134 2.30 -18.71 -0.44
C LYS A 134 1.27 -19.54 -1.22
N LEU A 135 0.00 -19.50 -0.81
CA LEU A 135 -1.08 -20.24 -1.48
C LEU A 135 -1.28 -19.78 -2.93
N PHE A 136 -1.31 -18.46 -3.17
CA PHE A 136 -1.63 -17.91 -4.49
C PHE A 136 -0.42 -17.70 -5.40
N GLU A 137 0.80 -17.76 -4.88
CA GLU A 137 2.04 -17.66 -5.67
C GLU A 137 2.13 -18.74 -6.76
N THR A 138 1.56 -19.93 -6.49
CA THR A 138 1.55 -21.07 -7.42
C THR A 138 0.34 -21.10 -8.36
N GLN A 139 -0.63 -20.20 -8.19
CA GLN A 139 -1.88 -20.20 -8.96
C GLN A 139 -1.81 -19.43 -10.29
N ASN A 140 -0.62 -18.94 -10.68
CA ASN A 140 -0.34 -18.26 -11.96
C ASN A 140 -1.20 -17.02 -12.26
N PHE A 141 -1.66 -16.28 -11.22
CA PHE A 141 -2.31 -15.00 -11.43
C PHE A 141 -1.32 -13.94 -11.90
N THR A 142 -1.59 -13.31 -13.03
CA THR A 142 -0.77 -12.22 -13.58
C THR A 142 -0.80 -10.97 -12.70
N THR A 143 -1.90 -10.78 -11.97
CA THR A 143 -2.10 -9.67 -11.02
C THR A 143 -1.49 -9.93 -9.64
N PHE A 144 -0.88 -11.10 -9.41
CA PHE A 144 -0.29 -11.46 -8.13
C PHE A 144 0.90 -10.56 -7.79
N ALA A 145 0.84 -9.92 -6.63
CA ALA A 145 1.94 -9.23 -5.99
C ALA A 145 1.99 -9.64 -4.51
N ARG A 146 3.14 -10.12 -4.00
CA ARG A 146 3.28 -10.65 -2.63
C ARG A 146 2.83 -9.66 -1.54
N THR A 147 3.09 -8.36 -1.76
CA THR A 147 2.66 -7.26 -0.88
C THR A 147 1.28 -6.71 -1.22
N GLY A 148 0.61 -7.32 -2.19
CA GLY A 148 -0.69 -6.90 -2.69
C GLY A 148 -1.85 -7.30 -1.80
N ASP A 149 -3.03 -6.95 -2.28
CA ASP A 149 -4.30 -7.28 -1.65
C ASP A 149 -5.02 -8.36 -2.47
N ILE A 150 -5.75 -9.24 -1.81
CA ILE A 150 -6.41 -10.39 -2.44
C ILE A 150 -7.43 -9.97 -3.52
N TYR A 151 -8.06 -8.79 -3.39
CA TYR A 151 -8.99 -8.30 -4.41
C TYR A 151 -8.36 -8.14 -5.80
N CYS A 152 -7.03 -7.97 -5.89
CA CYS A 152 -6.34 -7.93 -7.17
C CYS A 152 -6.52 -9.25 -7.94
N LEU A 153 -6.48 -10.38 -7.23
CA LEU A 153 -6.71 -11.71 -7.80
C LEU A 153 -8.17 -11.90 -8.21
N PHE A 154 -9.10 -11.35 -7.41
CA PHE A 154 -10.54 -11.38 -7.74
C PHE A 154 -10.87 -10.61 -9.01
N TYR A 155 -10.21 -9.49 -9.30
CA TYR A 155 -10.38 -8.79 -10.57
C TYR A 155 -10.00 -9.69 -11.76
N GLU A 156 -8.86 -10.36 -11.70
CA GLU A 156 -8.43 -11.28 -12.75
C GLU A 156 -9.38 -12.46 -12.86
N LYS A 157 -9.76 -13.08 -11.74
CA LYS A 157 -10.72 -14.19 -11.72
C LYS A 157 -12.08 -13.75 -12.25
N GLY A 158 -12.58 -12.58 -11.88
CA GLY A 158 -13.85 -12.05 -12.38
C GLY A 158 -13.86 -11.88 -13.90
N ILE A 159 -12.78 -11.34 -14.47
CA ILE A 159 -12.63 -11.25 -15.93
C ILE A 159 -12.55 -12.66 -16.58
N GLN A 160 -11.86 -13.61 -15.95
CA GLN A 160 -11.80 -15.00 -16.46
C GLN A 160 -13.20 -15.64 -16.53
N LEU A 161 -14.06 -15.37 -15.54
CA LEU A 161 -15.41 -15.90 -15.44
C LEU A 161 -16.41 -15.30 -16.44
N LEU A 162 -16.11 -14.16 -17.04
CA LEU A 162 -16.97 -13.52 -18.02
C LEU A 162 -16.85 -14.18 -19.41
N LYS A 163 -17.94 -14.19 -20.17
CA LYS A 163 -17.91 -14.38 -21.61
C LYS A 163 -17.32 -13.15 -22.33
N SER A 164 -17.06 -13.27 -23.63
CA SER A 164 -16.65 -12.11 -24.45
C SER A 164 -17.68 -10.98 -24.32
N ASP A 165 -17.21 -9.74 -24.23
CA ASP A 165 -18.01 -8.52 -24.04
C ASP A 165 -18.82 -8.45 -22.72
N GLY A 166 -18.67 -9.43 -21.82
CA GLY A 166 -19.28 -9.40 -20.49
C GLY A 166 -18.71 -8.28 -19.60
N LEU A 167 -19.47 -7.91 -18.58
CA LEU A 167 -19.18 -6.77 -17.70
C LEU A 167 -18.77 -7.23 -16.28
N LEU A 168 -17.67 -6.68 -15.78
CA LEU A 168 -17.24 -6.80 -14.38
C LEU A 168 -17.51 -5.48 -13.66
N CYS A 169 -18.18 -5.55 -12.51
CA CYS A 169 -18.39 -4.38 -11.66
C CYS A 169 -18.03 -4.72 -10.20
N TYR A 170 -16.93 -4.20 -9.71
CA TYR A 170 -16.49 -4.40 -8.34
C TYR A 170 -16.36 -3.10 -7.57
N ILE A 171 -16.73 -3.16 -6.28
CA ILE A 171 -16.32 -2.18 -5.27
C ILE A 171 -15.12 -2.75 -4.51
N THR A 172 -14.02 -1.99 -4.46
CA THR A 172 -12.78 -2.40 -3.79
C THR A 172 -12.08 -1.20 -3.15
N SER A 173 -10.98 -1.46 -2.42
CA SER A 173 -10.10 -0.37 -2.02
C SER A 173 -9.51 0.35 -3.24
N ASN A 174 -9.41 1.69 -3.20
CA ASN A 174 -8.81 2.49 -4.26
C ASN A 174 -7.26 2.50 -4.25
N LYS A 175 -6.62 1.85 -3.26
CA LYS A 175 -5.15 1.85 -3.10
C LYS A 175 -4.41 1.31 -4.32
N TRP A 176 -4.98 0.34 -5.06
CA TRP A 176 -4.37 -0.20 -6.27
C TRP A 176 -4.12 0.87 -7.34
N MET A 177 -4.89 1.96 -7.34
CA MET A 177 -4.71 3.06 -8.31
C MET A 177 -3.33 3.72 -8.19
N ARG A 178 -2.75 3.77 -6.98
CA ARG A 178 -1.50 4.50 -6.68
C ARG A 178 -0.38 3.62 -6.12
N ALA A 179 -0.71 2.61 -5.33
CA ALA A 179 0.28 1.75 -4.66
C ALA A 179 1.12 0.94 -5.66
N GLY A 180 2.36 0.60 -5.26
CA GLY A 180 3.29 -0.18 -6.08
C GLY A 180 2.77 -1.56 -6.44
N TYR A 181 2.15 -2.27 -5.49
CA TYR A 181 1.56 -3.59 -5.76
C TYR A 181 0.44 -3.56 -6.81
N GLY A 182 -0.20 -2.39 -7.01
CA GLY A 182 -1.24 -2.20 -8.02
C GLY A 182 -0.72 -2.13 -9.46
N GLU A 183 0.59 -2.03 -9.70
CA GLU A 183 1.16 -1.95 -11.06
C GLU A 183 0.73 -3.11 -11.96
N LYS A 184 0.81 -4.35 -11.43
CA LYS A 184 0.39 -5.54 -12.18
C LYS A 184 -1.11 -5.52 -12.50
N LEU A 185 -1.95 -5.07 -11.56
CA LEU A 185 -3.38 -4.94 -11.76
C LEU A 185 -3.71 -3.85 -12.78
N ARG A 186 -3.07 -2.68 -12.70
CA ARG A 186 -3.23 -1.61 -13.70
C ARG A 186 -2.80 -2.07 -15.09
N SER A 187 -1.66 -2.75 -15.20
CA SER A 187 -1.20 -3.38 -16.45
C SER A 187 -2.20 -4.41 -16.99
N PHE A 188 -2.83 -5.19 -16.11
CA PHE A 188 -3.88 -6.13 -16.48
C PHE A 188 -5.10 -5.40 -17.05
N PHE A 189 -5.56 -4.33 -16.42
CA PHE A 189 -6.70 -3.54 -16.90
C PHE A 189 -6.47 -2.89 -18.27
N THR A 190 -5.24 -2.53 -18.62
CA THR A 190 -4.94 -1.97 -19.95
C THR A 190 -5.15 -2.96 -21.09
N GLN A 191 -5.35 -4.24 -20.81
CA GLN A 191 -5.65 -5.27 -21.81
C GLN A 191 -7.15 -5.36 -22.14
N TYR A 192 -8.00 -4.72 -21.36
CA TYR A 192 -9.47 -4.74 -21.46
C TYR A 192 -10.02 -3.33 -21.61
N THR A 193 -11.34 -3.17 -21.50
CA THR A 193 -12.04 -1.90 -21.68
C THR A 193 -12.65 -1.41 -20.35
N PRO A 194 -11.90 -0.71 -19.46
CA PRO A 194 -12.47 -0.04 -18.30
C PRO A 194 -13.44 1.06 -18.78
N LEU A 195 -14.69 1.03 -18.34
CA LEU A 195 -15.75 1.95 -18.79
C LEU A 195 -15.98 3.09 -17.80
N ILE A 196 -16.09 2.75 -16.51
CA ILE A 196 -16.42 3.69 -15.44
C ILE A 196 -15.51 3.43 -14.25
N LEU A 197 -14.93 4.49 -13.69
CA LEU A 197 -14.19 4.48 -12.45
C LEU A 197 -14.71 5.57 -11.52
N ILE A 198 -15.28 5.19 -10.38
CA ILE A 198 -15.76 6.13 -9.36
C ILE A 198 -14.90 5.95 -8.11
N ASP A 199 -14.09 6.95 -7.79
CA ASP A 199 -13.41 7.04 -6.50
C ASP A 199 -14.39 7.61 -5.46
N LEU A 200 -14.80 6.76 -4.52
CA LEU A 200 -15.80 7.07 -3.51
C LEU A 200 -15.18 7.74 -2.27
N GLY A 201 -13.85 7.72 -2.15
CA GLY A 201 -13.14 8.21 -0.97
C GLY A 201 -13.44 7.43 0.32
N PRO A 202 -13.20 8.05 1.49
CA PRO A 202 -13.40 7.44 2.80
C PRO A 202 -14.87 7.41 3.23
N GLY A 203 -15.16 6.57 4.25
CA GLY A 203 -16.47 6.57 4.94
C GLY A 203 -17.64 6.03 4.12
N VAL A 204 -17.37 5.07 3.22
CA VAL A 204 -18.41 4.31 2.50
C VAL A 204 -18.95 3.18 3.36
N PHE A 205 -18.07 2.55 4.15
CA PHE A 205 -18.42 1.49 5.09
C PHE A 205 -18.22 1.99 6.52
N GLU A 206 -19.23 1.80 7.39
CA GLU A 206 -19.22 2.28 8.78
C GLU A 206 -18.06 1.71 9.61
N ASN A 207 -17.67 0.46 9.35
CA ASN A 207 -16.68 -0.29 10.12
C ASN A 207 -15.32 -0.43 9.44
N ALA A 208 -15.07 0.29 8.33
CA ALA A 208 -13.82 0.17 7.59
C ALA A 208 -13.21 1.54 7.25
N THR A 209 -12.00 1.79 7.74
CA THR A 209 -11.18 2.98 7.42
C THR A 209 -10.47 2.84 6.05
N VAL A 210 -11.21 2.43 5.02
CA VAL A 210 -10.64 2.17 3.70
C VAL A 210 -11.32 3.05 2.67
N ASP A 211 -10.52 3.81 1.93
CA ASP A 211 -10.98 4.53 0.76
C ASP A 211 -11.32 3.52 -0.34
N THR A 212 -12.50 3.67 -0.94
CA THR A 212 -13.03 2.70 -1.89
C THR A 212 -13.27 3.29 -3.27
N ASN A 213 -13.34 2.41 -4.26
CA ASN A 213 -13.71 2.76 -5.63
C ASN A 213 -14.68 1.72 -6.22
N ILE A 214 -15.47 2.15 -7.19
CA ILE A 214 -16.22 1.26 -8.08
C ILE A 214 -15.54 1.29 -9.44
N LEU A 215 -15.22 0.10 -9.98
CA LEU A 215 -14.72 -0.06 -11.33
C LEU A 215 -15.67 -0.94 -12.14
N LEU A 216 -16.15 -0.40 -13.27
CA LEU A 216 -16.86 -1.14 -14.31
C LEU A 216 -15.92 -1.36 -15.48
N ILE A 217 -15.71 -2.62 -15.87
CA ILE A 217 -14.81 -3.01 -16.96
C ILE A 217 -15.48 -4.04 -17.87
N GLN A 218 -15.32 -3.90 -19.18
CA GLN A 218 -15.80 -4.86 -20.18
C GLN A 218 -14.66 -5.80 -20.60
N LYS A 219 -14.96 -7.09 -20.68
CA LYS A 219 -14.03 -8.12 -21.21
C LYS A 219 -13.91 -8.02 -22.73
N ARG A 220 -13.48 -6.87 -23.22
CA ARG A 220 -13.19 -6.63 -24.64
C ARG A 220 -11.74 -6.25 -24.78
N LYS A 221 -10.98 -7.00 -25.56
CA LYS A 221 -9.57 -6.65 -25.80
C LYS A 221 -9.48 -5.40 -26.64
N HIS A 222 -8.72 -4.42 -26.19
CA HIS A 222 -8.42 -3.25 -27.00
C HIS A 222 -7.55 -3.59 -28.19
N THR A 223 -7.95 -3.12 -29.36
CA THR A 223 -7.01 -2.95 -30.45
C THR A 223 -6.15 -1.72 -30.13
N PRO A 224 -4.81 -1.83 -30.06
CA PRO A 224 -3.96 -0.70 -29.76
C PRO A 224 -4.26 0.48 -30.69
N LEU A 225 -4.23 1.71 -30.17
CA LEU A 225 -4.47 2.96 -30.93
C LEU A 225 -3.64 3.06 -32.23
N SER A 226 -2.46 2.45 -32.24
CA SER A 226 -1.60 2.35 -33.44
C SER A 226 -2.19 1.49 -34.57
N MET A 227 -3.07 0.53 -34.26
CA MET A 227 -3.76 -0.30 -35.25
C MET A 227 -5.15 0.27 -35.61
N GLN A 228 -5.81 1.03 -34.72
CA GLN A 228 -7.11 1.68 -34.99
C GLN A 228 -6.98 2.79 -36.06
N ARG A 229 -5.83 3.45 -36.18
CA ARG A 229 -5.58 4.44 -37.25
C ARG A 229 -5.53 3.86 -38.67
N LYS A 230 -5.42 2.53 -38.81
CA LYS A 230 -5.42 1.83 -40.12
C LYS A 230 -6.77 1.23 -40.53
N ALA A 231 -7.71 1.07 -39.59
CA ALA A 231 -9.08 0.65 -39.85
C ALA A 231 -9.96 1.89 -39.87
N ALA A 232 -10.15 2.49 -41.03
CA ALA A 232 -10.97 3.67 -41.22
C ALA A 232 -12.43 3.41 -40.78
N GLY A 233 -12.82 3.99 -39.66
CA GLY A 233 -14.17 4.06 -39.18
C GLY A 233 -14.22 5.07 -38.03
N ASN A 234 -15.21 5.97 -38.02
CA ASN A 234 -15.46 7.07 -37.10
C ASN A 234 -15.74 6.63 -35.63
N GLU A 235 -15.05 5.64 -35.09
CA GLU A 235 -15.15 5.32 -33.67
C GLU A 235 -14.25 6.29 -32.88
N ALA A 236 -14.88 7.08 -32.01
CA ALA A 236 -14.17 7.93 -31.08
C ALA A 236 -13.19 7.10 -30.23
N PRO A 237 -12.01 7.62 -29.95
CA PRO A 237 -11.05 6.91 -29.11
C PRO A 237 -11.71 6.56 -27.78
N TYR A 238 -11.59 5.29 -27.39
CA TYR A 238 -12.11 4.79 -26.12
C TYR A 238 -11.63 5.68 -24.96
N ALA A 239 -12.54 6.04 -24.08
CA ALA A 239 -12.25 6.81 -22.87
C ALA A 239 -12.89 6.16 -21.64
N LEU A 240 -12.12 6.02 -20.56
CA LEU A 240 -12.63 5.68 -19.24
C LEU A 240 -13.31 6.92 -18.64
N HIS A 241 -14.60 6.83 -18.32
CA HIS A 241 -15.29 7.87 -17.57
C HIS A 241 -14.99 7.76 -16.08
N ALA A 242 -14.27 8.74 -15.53
CA ALA A 242 -13.80 8.71 -14.15
C ALA A 242 -14.34 9.89 -13.35
N LEU A 243 -14.68 9.62 -12.08
CA LEU A 243 -15.21 10.60 -11.13
C LEU A 243 -14.63 10.38 -9.74
N THR A 244 -14.18 11.44 -9.08
CA THR A 244 -14.01 11.45 -7.62
C THR A 244 -15.30 11.99 -7.01
N LEU A 245 -16.03 11.13 -6.30
CA LEU A 245 -17.35 11.43 -5.77
C LEU A 245 -17.23 12.26 -4.48
N GLN A 246 -17.86 13.41 -4.44
CA GLN A 246 -17.95 14.20 -3.23
C GLN A 246 -19.02 13.62 -2.29
N LYS A 247 -18.91 13.90 -0.98
CA LYS A 247 -19.80 13.35 0.03
C LYS A 247 -21.28 13.67 -0.28
N ASP A 248 -21.55 14.89 -0.73
CA ASP A 248 -22.88 15.37 -1.05
C ASP A 248 -23.49 14.78 -2.34
N ASP A 249 -22.66 14.19 -3.20
CA ASP A 249 -23.10 13.57 -4.45
C ASP A 249 -23.46 12.08 -4.28
N ARG A 250 -23.27 11.47 -3.10
CA ARG A 250 -23.45 10.03 -2.89
C ARG A 250 -24.88 9.56 -3.15
N ASP A 251 -25.88 10.36 -2.76
CA ASP A 251 -27.29 10.03 -2.96
C ASP A 251 -27.74 10.23 -4.41
N SER A 252 -26.93 10.89 -5.24
CA SER A 252 -27.21 11.19 -6.65
C SER A 252 -26.06 10.79 -7.59
N MET A 253 -25.40 9.65 -7.31
CA MET A 253 -24.20 9.19 -8.00
C MET A 253 -24.35 9.14 -9.54
N ALA A 254 -25.50 8.66 -10.04
CA ALA A 254 -25.74 8.59 -11.48
C ALA A 254 -25.78 9.98 -12.14
N LYS A 255 -26.34 10.98 -11.45
CA LYS A 255 -26.35 12.37 -11.90
C LYS A 255 -24.94 12.95 -11.87
N ALA A 256 -24.22 12.75 -10.76
CA ALA A 256 -22.84 13.21 -10.62
C ALA A 256 -21.93 12.60 -11.70
N LEU A 257 -22.08 11.32 -12.00
CA LEU A 257 -21.33 10.65 -13.07
C LEU A 257 -21.59 11.29 -14.43
N LYS A 258 -22.86 11.61 -14.74
CA LYS A 258 -23.24 12.24 -16.01
C LYS A 258 -22.72 13.67 -16.16
N GLU A 259 -22.73 14.44 -15.06
CA GLU A 259 -22.42 15.87 -15.09
C GLU A 259 -20.95 16.19 -14.81
N LYS A 260 -20.26 15.38 -13.99
CA LYS A 260 -18.93 15.69 -13.44
C LYS A 260 -17.83 14.70 -13.84
N ALA A 261 -18.17 13.59 -14.53
CA ALA A 261 -17.16 12.63 -14.94
C ALA A 261 -16.21 13.24 -15.98
N ILE A 262 -14.95 12.89 -15.85
CA ILE A 262 -13.89 13.24 -16.80
C ILE A 262 -13.53 12.03 -17.66
N SER A 263 -13.04 12.27 -18.87
CA SER A 263 -12.63 11.22 -19.79
C SER A 263 -11.11 11.00 -19.70
N LEU A 264 -10.70 9.80 -19.30
CA LEU A 264 -9.30 9.37 -19.28
C LEU A 264 -9.02 8.54 -20.54
N THR A 265 -8.14 9.03 -21.42
CA THR A 265 -7.85 8.41 -22.71
C THR A 265 -6.55 7.61 -22.73
N LYS A 266 -5.65 7.85 -21.76
CA LYS A 266 -4.37 7.15 -21.61
C LYS A 266 -4.36 6.38 -20.29
N LEU A 267 -4.48 5.07 -20.37
CA LEU A 267 -4.31 4.17 -19.23
C LEU A 267 -3.01 3.40 -19.39
N THR A 268 -2.16 3.45 -18.39
CA THR A 268 -0.88 2.75 -18.35
C THR A 268 -0.77 1.91 -17.07
N LYS A 269 0.33 1.20 -16.91
CA LYS A 269 0.66 0.50 -15.66
C LYS A 269 1.00 1.45 -14.51
N ASP A 270 1.27 2.73 -14.80
CA ASP A 270 1.56 3.75 -13.81
C ASP A 270 0.33 4.09 -12.98
N ALA A 271 0.52 4.92 -11.95
CA ALA A 271 -0.58 5.31 -11.07
C ALA A 271 -1.73 5.99 -11.85
N TRP A 272 -2.96 5.51 -11.63
CA TRP A 272 -4.15 6.12 -12.21
C TRP A 272 -4.62 7.26 -11.31
N PHE A 273 -4.82 8.39 -11.93
CA PHE A 273 -5.23 9.62 -11.27
C PHE A 273 -6.49 10.19 -11.93
N ILE A 274 -7.48 10.55 -11.11
CA ILE A 274 -8.71 11.19 -11.57
C ILE A 274 -8.57 12.70 -11.35
N GLY A 275 -8.42 13.45 -12.43
CA GLY A 275 -8.26 14.92 -12.40
C GLY A 275 -8.56 15.55 -13.75
N SER A 276 -8.86 16.85 -13.75
CA SER A 276 -9.08 17.61 -14.99
C SER A 276 -7.87 17.53 -15.93
N ASN A 277 -8.07 17.82 -17.20
CA ASN A 277 -6.99 17.84 -18.18
C ASN A 277 -5.84 18.77 -17.74
N ALA A 278 -6.15 19.92 -17.13
CA ALA A 278 -5.15 20.86 -16.60
C ALA A 278 -4.30 20.20 -15.49
N VAL A 279 -4.92 19.45 -14.57
CA VAL A 279 -4.20 18.73 -13.50
C VAL A 279 -3.38 17.56 -14.06
N GLN A 280 -3.86 16.89 -15.10
CA GLN A 280 -3.08 15.84 -15.78
C GLN A 280 -1.86 16.43 -16.52
N GLN A 281 -2.03 17.52 -17.22
CA GLN A 281 -0.92 18.24 -17.87
C GLN A 281 0.11 18.73 -16.85
N LEU A 282 -0.35 19.27 -15.71
CA LEU A 282 0.52 19.65 -14.61
C LEU A 282 1.32 18.45 -14.10
N LYS A 283 0.69 17.30 -13.89
CA LYS A 283 1.37 16.05 -13.49
C LYS A 283 2.44 15.64 -14.52
N GLU A 284 2.10 15.60 -15.81
CA GLU A 284 3.04 15.29 -16.88
C GLU A 284 4.22 16.28 -16.92
N LYS A 285 3.97 17.55 -16.66
CA LYS A 285 5.00 18.62 -16.62
C LYS A 285 5.98 18.40 -15.46
N ILE A 286 5.48 18.16 -14.24
CA ILE A 286 6.35 17.94 -13.08
C ILE A 286 7.17 16.64 -13.21
N GLU A 287 6.60 15.58 -13.80
CA GLU A 287 7.30 14.31 -14.06
C GLU A 287 8.39 14.46 -15.15
N ARG A 288 8.21 15.39 -16.09
CA ARG A 288 9.20 15.68 -17.13
C ARG A 288 10.37 16.53 -16.59
N ILE A 289 10.08 17.51 -15.72
CA ILE A 289 11.09 18.47 -15.20
C ILE A 289 11.78 17.90 -13.97
N GLY A 290 11.01 17.30 -13.06
CA GLY A 290 11.54 16.73 -11.83
C GLY A 290 12.16 15.35 -12.06
N LYS A 291 13.08 15.00 -11.15
CA LYS A 291 13.67 13.67 -11.06
C LYS A 291 13.15 12.98 -9.80
N PRO A 292 12.64 11.73 -9.87
CA PRO A 292 12.20 11.00 -8.69
C PRO A 292 13.28 11.02 -7.59
N LEU A 293 12.89 11.25 -6.34
CA LEU A 293 13.83 11.36 -5.22
C LEU A 293 14.72 10.12 -5.05
N LYS A 294 14.22 8.92 -5.38
CA LYS A 294 15.01 7.69 -5.39
C LYS A 294 16.24 7.72 -6.33
N ASP A 295 16.22 8.60 -7.34
CA ASP A 295 17.28 8.74 -8.33
C ASP A 295 18.25 9.92 -8.00
N TRP A 296 18.07 10.55 -6.82
CA TRP A 296 18.99 11.52 -6.27
C TRP A 296 20.12 10.82 -5.50
N ASP A 297 21.23 11.55 -5.27
CA ASP A 297 22.28 11.08 -4.35
C ASP A 297 21.87 11.34 -2.89
N VAL A 298 20.76 10.70 -2.49
CA VAL A 298 20.12 10.82 -1.18
C VAL A 298 19.59 9.46 -0.76
N ASN A 299 19.74 9.12 0.51
CA ASN A 299 19.23 7.90 1.09
C ASN A 299 18.23 8.21 2.22
N ILE A 300 17.14 7.46 2.26
CA ILE A 300 16.12 7.56 3.31
C ILE A 300 16.23 6.37 4.24
N TYR A 301 16.35 6.65 5.54
CA TYR A 301 16.44 5.64 6.60
C TYR A 301 15.34 5.84 7.62
N ARG A 302 14.95 4.76 8.27
CA ARG A 302 14.00 4.80 9.38
C ARG A 302 14.73 5.18 10.66
N GLY A 303 14.02 5.86 11.57
CA GLY A 303 14.52 6.18 12.91
C GLY A 303 14.83 4.93 13.74
N ILE A 304 15.50 5.15 14.86
CA ILE A 304 16.01 4.10 15.74
C ILE A 304 14.86 3.33 16.42
N LEU A 305 14.97 2.03 16.46
CA LEU A 305 14.03 1.14 17.12
C LEU A 305 14.75 0.49 18.31
N THR A 306 14.27 0.78 19.51
CA THR A 306 14.87 0.28 20.75
C THR A 306 14.30 -1.07 21.19
N GLY A 307 13.09 -1.41 20.74
CA GLY A 307 12.34 -2.57 21.22
C GLY A 307 11.83 -2.42 22.67
N LEU A 308 12.37 -1.45 23.44
CA LEU A 308 11.97 -1.17 24.82
C LEU A 308 12.30 0.29 25.19
N ASN A 309 11.42 1.22 24.78
CA ASN A 309 11.66 2.65 24.97
C ASN A 309 11.92 3.03 26.42
N GLU A 310 11.21 2.43 27.39
CA GLU A 310 11.36 2.73 28.82
C GLU A 310 12.76 2.49 29.38
N ALA A 311 13.54 1.58 28.77
CA ALA A 311 14.92 1.29 29.17
C ALA A 311 15.94 2.17 28.47
N PHE A 312 15.72 2.44 27.18
CA PHE A 312 16.72 3.05 26.29
C PHE A 312 16.46 4.52 25.97
N ILE A 313 15.25 5.04 26.24
CA ILE A 313 14.95 6.47 26.09
C ILE A 313 14.77 7.07 27.48
N ILE A 314 15.67 7.99 27.84
CA ILE A 314 15.75 8.60 29.14
C ILE A 314 15.54 10.11 29.05
N THR A 315 15.13 10.74 30.15
CA THR A 315 15.01 12.21 30.28
C THR A 315 16.37 12.86 30.53
N THR A 316 16.44 14.18 30.36
CA THR A 316 17.64 14.97 30.67
C THR A 316 18.03 14.82 32.16
N GLU A 317 17.05 14.77 33.07
CA GLU A 317 17.28 14.56 34.49
C GLU A 317 17.95 13.20 34.72
N LYS A 318 17.42 12.13 34.10
CA LYS A 318 17.98 10.78 34.24
C LYS A 318 19.37 10.66 33.63
N ARG A 319 19.61 11.29 32.47
CA ARG A 319 20.95 11.39 31.89
C ARG A 319 21.92 12.06 32.86
N ASN A 320 21.56 13.20 33.40
CA ASN A 320 22.41 13.95 34.35
C ASN A 320 22.66 13.16 35.64
N GLU A 321 21.67 12.45 36.16
CA GLU A 321 21.81 11.52 37.27
C GLU A 321 22.85 10.43 36.95
N ILE A 322 22.72 9.73 35.81
CA ILE A 322 23.68 8.70 35.41
C ILE A 322 25.09 9.27 35.30
N LEU A 323 25.25 10.41 34.62
CA LEU A 323 26.55 11.03 34.42
C LEU A 323 27.20 11.54 35.73
N SER A 324 26.38 12.01 36.71
CA SER A 324 26.87 12.47 38.02
C SER A 324 27.35 11.33 38.92
N HIS A 325 26.83 10.11 38.71
CA HIS A 325 27.22 8.93 39.50
C HIS A 325 28.37 8.13 38.85
N CYS A 326 28.90 8.56 37.70
CA CYS A 326 30.09 7.95 37.11
C CYS A 326 31.27 8.08 38.05
N LYS A 327 32.03 7.00 38.23
CA LYS A 327 33.13 6.91 39.21
C LYS A 327 34.31 7.81 38.89
N ASP A 328 34.52 8.11 37.61
CA ASP A 328 35.63 8.92 37.10
C ASP A 328 35.26 9.62 35.78
N ASP A 329 36.08 10.57 35.36
CA ASP A 329 35.87 11.32 34.12
C ASP A 329 35.93 10.42 32.87
N ALA A 330 36.71 9.36 32.93
CA ALA A 330 36.82 8.43 31.78
C ALA A 330 35.53 7.62 31.58
N GLU A 331 34.88 7.15 32.65
CA GLU A 331 33.56 6.54 32.58
C GLU A 331 32.52 7.56 32.09
N ARG A 332 32.56 8.78 32.66
CA ARG A 332 31.62 9.84 32.28
C ARG A 332 31.68 10.16 30.80
N GLN A 333 32.87 10.36 30.22
CA GLN A 333 33.08 10.64 28.81
C GLN A 333 32.56 9.50 27.92
N ARG A 334 32.89 8.25 28.27
CA ARG A 334 32.40 7.09 27.51
C ARG A 334 30.88 6.97 27.55
N THR A 335 30.29 7.16 28.75
CA THR A 335 28.84 7.09 28.93
C THR A 335 28.12 8.22 28.19
N GLU A 336 28.67 9.44 28.26
CA GLU A 336 28.12 10.59 27.52
C GLU A 336 28.18 10.36 25.99
N ALA A 337 29.23 9.75 25.47
CA ALA A 337 29.40 9.47 24.05
C ALA A 337 28.31 8.56 23.46
N ILE A 338 27.73 7.65 24.26
CA ILE A 338 26.69 6.72 23.80
C ILE A 338 25.26 7.16 24.17
N ILE A 339 25.09 8.26 24.86
CA ILE A 339 23.78 8.85 25.14
C ILE A 339 23.55 10.03 24.19
N LYS A 340 22.65 9.87 23.23
CA LYS A 340 22.41 10.80 22.13
C LYS A 340 21.06 11.50 22.27
N PRO A 341 20.94 12.78 21.88
CA PRO A 341 19.64 13.46 21.87
C PRO A 341 18.72 12.82 20.83
N ILE A 342 17.44 12.67 21.16
CA ILE A 342 16.45 12.04 20.26
C ILE A 342 15.20 12.89 20.09
N LEU A 343 14.68 12.95 18.84
CA LEU A 343 13.40 13.55 18.50
C LEU A 343 12.38 12.45 18.22
N ARG A 344 11.18 12.62 18.77
CA ARG A 344 10.00 11.84 18.37
C ARG A 344 9.34 12.52 17.18
N GLY A 345 8.49 11.80 16.44
CA GLY A 345 7.78 12.39 15.30
C GLY A 345 7.03 13.67 15.61
N ARG A 346 6.40 13.76 16.80
CA ARG A 346 5.68 14.96 17.25
C ARG A 346 6.57 16.15 17.60
N ASP A 347 7.85 15.91 17.84
CA ASP A 347 8.82 16.97 18.19
C ASP A 347 9.35 17.67 16.92
N ILE A 348 9.25 17.01 15.76
CA ILE A 348 9.70 17.56 14.47
C ILE A 348 8.62 18.49 13.92
N LYS A 349 9.01 19.69 13.56
CA LYS A 349 8.18 20.76 13.00
C LYS A 349 8.73 21.21 11.65
N ARG A 350 8.00 22.06 10.96
CA ARG A 350 8.40 22.67 9.69
C ARG A 350 9.55 23.64 9.90
N TYR A 351 10.76 23.28 9.44
CA TYR A 351 12.02 24.00 9.59
C TYR A 351 12.58 24.10 11.02
N TYR A 352 11.95 23.53 12.05
CA TYR A 352 12.43 23.55 13.42
C TYR A 352 11.99 22.31 14.20
N TYR A 353 12.33 22.24 15.48
CA TYR A 353 11.91 21.17 16.37
C TYR A 353 11.52 21.72 17.76
N GLU A 354 10.73 20.96 18.48
CA GLU A 354 10.38 21.20 19.88
C GLU A 354 10.89 20.01 20.71
N TRP A 355 12.16 20.10 21.10
CA TRP A 355 12.79 18.97 21.80
C TRP A 355 12.23 18.79 23.22
N ALA A 356 11.81 17.56 23.54
CA ALA A 356 11.25 17.20 24.84
C ALA A 356 12.31 16.83 25.91
N GLY A 357 13.58 17.13 25.68
CA GLY A 357 14.66 16.78 26.61
C GLY A 357 14.90 15.27 26.72
N LEU A 358 14.67 14.52 25.64
CA LEU A 358 14.84 13.07 25.61
C LEU A 358 16.17 12.66 24.97
N TRP A 359 16.73 11.57 25.50
CA TRP A 359 17.99 11.01 25.07
C TRP A 359 17.85 9.52 24.84
N VAL A 360 18.56 8.96 23.87
CA VAL A 360 18.61 7.53 23.60
C VAL A 360 19.99 6.95 23.95
N ILE A 361 20.00 5.81 24.64
CA ILE A 361 21.20 5.03 24.91
C ILE A 361 21.49 4.17 23.68
N VAL A 362 22.65 4.41 23.06
CA VAL A 362 23.04 3.77 21.79
C VAL A 362 24.25 2.88 22.02
N ILE A 363 24.01 1.59 22.23
CA ILE A 363 25.04 0.54 22.17
C ILE A 363 24.67 -0.30 20.95
N PRO A 364 25.37 -0.16 19.81
CA PRO A 364 25.05 -0.89 18.58
C PRO A 364 25.22 -2.40 18.75
N ALA A 365 24.44 -3.18 18.03
CA ALA A 365 24.64 -4.63 17.96
C ALA A 365 26.06 -4.97 17.50
N GLY A 366 26.68 -5.93 18.14
CA GLY A 366 28.06 -6.36 17.86
C GLY A 366 29.14 -5.52 18.56
N TRP A 367 28.81 -4.30 19.03
CA TRP A 367 29.80 -3.42 19.67
C TRP A 367 30.52 -4.11 20.85
N THR A 368 29.79 -4.82 21.69
CA THR A 368 30.38 -5.55 22.82
C THR A 368 31.39 -6.61 22.34
N ASN A 369 31.04 -7.38 21.30
CA ASN A 369 31.91 -8.42 20.73
C ASN A 369 33.18 -7.86 20.09
N GLU A 370 33.09 -6.70 19.44
CA GLU A 370 34.23 -6.01 18.83
C GLU A 370 35.23 -5.50 19.86
N HIS A 371 34.77 -5.13 21.08
CA HIS A 371 35.63 -4.45 22.06
C HIS A 371 36.01 -5.31 23.27
N LYS A 372 35.30 -6.40 23.56
CA LYS A 372 35.50 -7.19 24.77
C LYS A 372 36.79 -8.06 24.79
N SER A 373 37.42 -8.29 23.63
CA SER A 373 38.53 -9.24 23.48
C SER A 373 38.16 -10.61 24.07
N SER A 374 38.96 -11.17 24.96
CA SER A 374 38.73 -12.45 25.65
C SER A 374 37.93 -12.34 26.94
N VAL A 375 37.49 -11.11 27.32
CA VAL A 375 36.71 -10.88 28.56
C VAL A 375 35.26 -11.33 28.34
N PRO A 376 34.61 -11.99 29.35
CA PRO A 376 33.19 -12.27 29.29
C PRO A 376 32.37 -10.97 29.06
N ALA A 377 31.40 -11.01 28.17
CA ALA A 377 30.66 -9.82 27.71
C ALA A 377 30.02 -9.00 28.87
N GLU A 378 29.41 -9.68 29.82
CA GLU A 378 28.77 -9.00 30.96
C GLU A 378 29.82 -8.35 31.90
N THR A 379 30.97 -9.02 32.12
CA THR A 379 32.07 -8.43 32.88
C THR A 379 32.63 -7.21 32.18
N PHE A 380 32.78 -7.29 30.85
CA PHE A 380 33.31 -6.21 30.04
C PHE A 380 32.39 -4.99 30.08
N ILE A 381 31.09 -5.15 29.79
CA ILE A 381 30.14 -4.03 29.72
C ILE A 381 29.96 -3.37 31.09
N ASN A 382 29.89 -4.15 32.18
CA ASN A 382 29.82 -3.63 33.52
C ASN A 382 31.08 -2.86 33.94
N ARG A 383 32.27 -3.23 33.40
CA ARG A 383 33.49 -2.47 33.59
C ARG A 383 33.54 -1.17 32.80
N MET A 384 33.03 -1.21 31.59
CA MET A 384 33.04 -0.05 30.68
C MET A 384 32.01 1.04 31.09
N PHE A 385 30.82 0.62 31.51
CA PHE A 385 29.67 1.49 31.81
C PHE A 385 28.97 1.07 33.10
N PRO A 386 29.66 1.02 34.26
CA PRO A 386 29.09 0.47 35.48
C PRO A 386 27.82 1.22 35.93
N THR A 387 27.81 2.53 35.87
CA THR A 387 26.64 3.35 36.28
C THR A 387 25.47 3.21 35.31
N LEU A 388 25.74 3.20 34.00
CA LEU A 388 24.71 2.98 32.98
C LEU A 388 24.08 1.59 33.11
N MET A 389 24.89 0.57 33.35
CA MET A 389 24.42 -0.80 33.53
C MET A 389 23.54 -0.97 34.77
N GLN A 390 23.76 -0.19 35.84
CA GLN A 390 22.83 -0.16 36.98
C GLN A 390 21.44 0.31 36.58
N HIS A 391 21.34 1.31 35.70
CA HIS A 391 20.06 1.73 35.13
C HIS A 391 19.44 0.65 34.22
N LEU A 392 20.18 0.09 33.28
CA LEU A 392 19.66 -0.92 32.34
C LEU A 392 19.24 -2.21 33.05
N LYS A 393 19.93 -2.63 34.12
CA LYS A 393 19.58 -3.84 34.90
C LYS A 393 18.17 -3.79 35.53
N ILE A 394 17.62 -2.61 35.78
CA ILE A 394 16.24 -2.48 36.22
C ILE A 394 15.25 -3.10 35.20
N TYR A 395 15.62 -3.08 33.94
CA TYR A 395 14.79 -3.53 32.82
C TYR A 395 15.26 -4.87 32.22
N GLU A 396 16.25 -5.54 32.81
CA GLU A 396 16.93 -6.72 32.24
C GLU A 396 15.96 -7.81 31.79
N GLU A 397 15.01 -8.20 32.64
CA GLU A 397 14.03 -9.25 32.33
C GLU A 397 13.14 -8.93 31.13
N LYS A 398 12.77 -7.65 30.96
CA LYS A 398 12.01 -7.19 29.81
C LYS A 398 12.90 -7.07 28.56
N ALA A 399 14.10 -6.56 28.76
CA ALA A 399 15.05 -6.33 27.67
C ALA A 399 15.51 -7.64 27.01
N LYS A 400 15.67 -8.73 27.78
CA LYS A 400 15.97 -10.07 27.25
C LYS A 400 14.85 -10.69 26.41
N LYS A 401 13.61 -10.25 26.60
CA LYS A 401 12.41 -10.78 25.89
C LYS A 401 12.05 -10.00 24.63
N ARG A 402 12.71 -8.89 24.33
CA ARG A 402 12.40 -8.07 23.15
C ARG A 402 12.93 -8.70 21.86
N ASP A 403 12.17 -8.60 20.80
CA ASP A 403 12.58 -9.09 19.47
C ASP A 403 13.68 -8.22 18.84
N ASP A 404 13.65 -6.92 19.10
CA ASP A 404 14.56 -5.92 18.55
C ASP A 404 15.78 -5.69 19.48
N GLN A 405 16.66 -6.70 19.63
CA GLN A 405 17.90 -6.62 20.38
C GLN A 405 19.11 -6.93 19.49
N GLY A 406 20.32 -6.59 19.96
CA GLY A 406 21.59 -6.98 19.33
C GLY A 406 22.06 -8.36 19.81
N ASP A 407 23.38 -8.55 19.84
CA ASP A 407 23.99 -9.80 20.31
C ASP A 407 23.77 -10.01 21.83
N TYR A 408 23.53 -8.92 22.53
CA TYR A 408 23.25 -8.90 23.97
C TYR A 408 22.03 -8.03 24.29
N TRP A 409 21.36 -8.30 25.41
CA TRP A 409 20.15 -7.61 25.83
C TRP A 409 20.32 -6.10 26.10
N TRP A 410 21.55 -5.62 26.31
CA TRP A 410 21.86 -4.18 26.47
C TRP A 410 22.18 -3.49 25.14
N GLU A 411 22.32 -4.23 24.05
CA GLU A 411 22.56 -3.68 22.71
C GLU A 411 21.25 -3.40 21.99
N LEU A 412 21.24 -2.38 21.14
CA LEU A 412 20.17 -2.13 20.19
C LEU A 412 20.29 -3.10 19.02
N ARG A 413 19.21 -3.28 18.27
CA ARG A 413 19.19 -4.18 17.11
C ARG A 413 20.26 -3.84 16.07
N HIS A 414 20.57 -4.79 15.19
CA HIS A 414 21.43 -4.56 14.04
C HIS A 414 20.89 -3.44 13.14
N CYS A 415 21.73 -2.45 12.87
CA CYS A 415 21.42 -1.31 12.02
C CYS A 415 22.69 -0.86 11.28
N ALA A 416 22.74 -1.11 9.97
CA ALA A 416 23.91 -0.81 9.15
C ALA A 416 24.17 0.70 8.96
N TYR A 417 23.23 1.56 9.36
CA TYR A 417 23.26 3.00 9.10
C TYR A 417 23.35 3.87 10.37
N TYR A 418 23.88 3.36 11.49
CA TYR A 418 24.17 4.20 12.67
C TYR A 418 24.96 5.47 12.34
N PRO A 419 26.01 5.42 11.46
CA PRO A 419 26.76 6.62 11.10
C PRO A 419 25.93 7.71 10.40
N GLU A 420 24.79 7.37 9.82
CA GLU A 420 23.93 8.34 9.14
C GLU A 420 23.23 9.30 10.11
N PHE A 421 23.03 8.89 11.38
CA PHE A 421 22.49 9.79 12.40
C PHE A 421 23.45 10.93 12.79
N GLU A 422 24.73 10.77 12.57
CA GLU A 422 25.76 11.75 12.91
C GLU A 422 26.07 12.73 11.75
N LYS A 423 25.39 12.59 10.61
CA LYS A 423 25.55 13.47 9.45
C LYS A 423 24.50 14.57 9.42
N GLU A 424 24.80 15.66 8.68
CA GLU A 424 23.77 16.60 8.26
C GLU A 424 22.65 15.86 7.52
N LYS A 425 21.42 16.12 7.89
CA LYS A 425 20.27 15.35 7.40
C LYS A 425 18.98 16.15 7.44
N VAL A 426 18.01 15.70 6.69
CA VAL A 426 16.61 16.12 6.86
C VAL A 426 15.90 15.06 7.67
N VAL A 427 15.21 15.46 8.74
CA VAL A 427 14.37 14.59 9.56
C VAL A 427 12.91 14.95 9.40
N TYR A 428 12.02 13.92 9.43
CA TYR A 428 10.59 14.11 9.26
C TYR A 428 9.77 12.98 9.91
N SER A 429 8.51 13.29 10.28
CA SER A 429 7.57 12.31 10.80
C SER A 429 6.85 11.55 9.68
N GLU A 430 6.53 10.27 9.91
CA GLU A 430 5.75 9.47 8.96
C GLU A 430 4.33 10.01 8.74
N ILE A 431 3.65 10.41 9.82
CA ILE A 431 2.26 10.87 9.78
C ILE A 431 2.22 12.36 10.04
N VAL A 432 1.64 13.11 9.10
CA VAL A 432 1.55 14.57 9.17
C VAL A 432 0.25 15.10 8.56
N ARG A 433 -0.18 16.29 9.00
CA ARG A 433 -1.26 17.06 8.37
C ARG A 433 -0.76 18.07 7.36
N LYS A 434 0.47 18.55 7.55
CA LYS A 434 1.18 19.50 6.69
C LYS A 434 2.65 19.07 6.59
N PRO A 435 3.42 19.49 5.59
CA PRO A 435 4.85 19.21 5.51
C PRO A 435 5.58 19.68 6.76
N GLN A 436 6.37 18.81 7.34
CA GLN A 436 7.18 19.05 8.54
C GLN A 436 8.53 18.39 8.36
N PHE A 437 9.39 19.06 7.59
CA PHE A 437 10.77 18.64 7.34
C PHE A 437 11.70 19.62 8.05
N TYR A 438 12.63 19.08 8.84
CA TYR A 438 13.65 19.85 9.53
C TYR A 438 15.04 19.45 9.06
N TYR A 439 15.88 20.44 8.73
CA TYR A 439 17.29 20.23 8.40
C TYR A 439 18.11 20.24 9.68
N ASP A 440 18.60 19.07 10.09
CA ASP A 440 19.32 18.83 11.33
C ASP A 440 20.85 18.84 11.11
N THR A 441 21.52 19.70 11.86
CA THR A 441 22.99 19.82 11.97
C THR A 441 23.47 19.57 13.42
N GLU A 442 22.54 19.18 14.31
CA GLU A 442 22.81 19.03 15.76
C GLU A 442 22.90 17.56 16.17
N ASN A 443 22.95 16.65 15.19
CA ASN A 443 23.13 15.22 15.38
C ASN A 443 22.03 14.56 16.21
N PHE A 444 20.78 15.02 16.09
CA PHE A 444 19.65 14.33 16.67
C PHE A 444 19.47 12.94 16.08
N TYR A 445 19.25 11.98 16.95
CA TYR A 445 18.62 10.70 16.56
C TYR A 445 17.12 10.91 16.43
N VAL A 446 16.44 10.07 15.67
CA VAL A 446 14.98 10.11 15.52
C VAL A 446 14.37 8.76 15.83
N GLU A 447 13.21 8.75 16.48
CA GLU A 447 12.47 7.54 16.84
C GLU A 447 11.90 6.84 15.62
N ALA A 448 11.61 5.54 15.71
CA ALA A 448 11.14 4.68 14.62
C ALA A 448 9.85 5.10 13.90
N THR A 449 9.08 6.06 14.45
CA THR A 449 7.94 6.72 13.80
C THR A 449 8.34 7.85 12.86
N SER A 450 9.63 8.11 12.74
CA SER A 450 10.24 9.16 11.95
C SER A 450 11.29 8.59 11.01
N PHE A 451 11.72 9.40 10.07
CA PHE A 451 12.74 9.07 9.07
C PHE A 451 13.80 10.15 9.01
N LEU A 452 14.96 9.79 8.47
CA LEU A 452 16.03 10.72 8.14
C LEU A 452 16.47 10.53 6.69
N MET A 453 16.90 11.63 6.07
CA MET A 453 17.49 11.66 4.73
C MET A 453 18.88 12.24 4.80
N THR A 454 19.87 11.50 4.30
CA THR A 454 21.26 11.94 4.17
C THR A 454 21.70 11.93 2.71
N GLY A 455 22.68 12.71 2.36
CA GLY A 455 23.23 12.76 1.01
C GLY A 455 23.59 14.18 0.57
N LYS A 456 23.67 14.40 -0.74
CA LYS A 456 24.02 15.72 -1.28
C LYS A 456 22.84 16.68 -1.30
N LYS A 457 23.11 17.95 -1.00
CA LYS A 457 22.13 19.03 -1.10
C LYS A 457 20.87 18.82 -0.22
N VAL A 458 21.00 18.18 0.93
CA VAL A 458 19.85 17.91 1.83
C VAL A 458 19.22 19.19 2.37
N LYS A 459 19.96 20.30 2.50
CA LYS A 459 19.41 21.61 2.87
C LYS A 459 18.46 22.14 1.79
N TYR A 460 18.88 22.12 0.53
CA TYR A 460 18.02 22.44 -0.60
C TYR A 460 16.79 21.55 -0.66
N LEU A 461 16.98 20.24 -0.44
CA LEU A 461 15.89 19.27 -0.38
C LEU A 461 14.89 19.60 0.74
N CYS A 462 15.34 20.09 1.90
CA CYS A 462 14.46 20.54 2.98
C CYS A 462 13.54 21.69 2.51
N GLY A 463 14.07 22.66 1.77
CA GLY A 463 13.30 23.75 1.18
C GLY A 463 12.25 23.24 0.19
N LEU A 464 12.64 22.35 -0.72
CA LEU A 464 11.72 21.74 -1.70
C LEU A 464 10.59 20.98 -1.03
N LEU A 465 10.90 20.07 -0.09
CA LEU A 465 9.92 19.20 0.58
C LEU A 465 8.93 19.97 1.45
N ASN A 466 9.32 21.12 1.95
CA ASN A 466 8.43 22.03 2.68
C ASN A 466 7.62 22.96 1.74
N SER A 467 7.89 23.04 0.44
CA SER A 467 7.17 23.92 -0.48
C SER A 467 5.72 23.47 -0.72
N LYS A 468 4.85 24.41 -1.09
CA LYS A 468 3.46 24.14 -1.48
C LYS A 468 3.39 23.18 -2.68
N SER A 469 4.29 23.33 -3.66
CA SER A 469 4.36 22.43 -4.82
C SER A 469 4.60 20.99 -4.42
N ALA A 470 5.63 20.72 -3.63
CA ALA A 470 5.96 19.37 -3.20
C ALA A 470 4.83 18.76 -2.34
N ALA A 471 4.22 19.55 -1.46
CA ALA A 471 3.07 19.14 -0.66
C ALA A 471 1.87 18.73 -1.52
N TYR A 472 1.51 19.61 -2.48
CA TYR A 472 0.42 19.37 -3.42
C TYR A 472 0.67 18.10 -4.25
N PHE A 473 1.87 18.00 -4.88
CA PHE A 473 2.21 16.87 -5.73
C PHE A 473 2.23 15.57 -4.96
N PHE A 474 2.85 15.56 -3.77
CA PHE A 474 2.87 14.36 -2.94
C PHE A 474 1.46 13.92 -2.54
N LYS A 475 0.67 14.82 -1.96
CA LYS A 475 -0.69 14.54 -1.51
C LYS A 475 -1.58 14.07 -2.66
N ARG A 476 -1.48 14.73 -3.81
CA ARG A 476 -2.38 14.50 -4.95
C ARG A 476 -2.00 13.30 -5.80
N PHE A 477 -0.70 13.05 -6.03
CA PHE A 477 -0.25 12.07 -7.03
C PHE A 477 0.51 10.88 -6.46
N TYR A 478 1.22 11.04 -5.33
CA TYR A 478 2.19 10.04 -4.86
C TYR A 478 1.84 9.42 -3.51
N SER A 479 1.03 10.07 -2.67
CA SER A 479 0.60 9.49 -1.39
C SER A 479 -0.24 8.23 -1.62
N GLY A 480 -0.04 7.21 -0.79
CA GLY A 480 -0.74 5.92 -0.88
C GLY A 480 -2.16 5.90 -0.35
N GLY A 481 -2.85 7.04 -0.32
CA GLY A 481 -4.16 7.27 0.27
C GLY A 481 -4.07 8.15 1.51
N GLY A 482 -5.11 8.93 1.78
CA GLY A 482 -5.21 9.78 2.96
C GLY A 482 -5.60 8.98 4.21
N LEU A 483 -5.43 9.61 5.37
CA LEU A 483 -5.99 9.17 6.64
C LEU A 483 -7.30 9.92 6.95
N GLY A 484 -8.05 10.31 5.91
CA GLY A 484 -9.17 11.23 6.02
C GLY A 484 -8.69 12.61 6.47
N ASP A 485 -9.45 13.25 7.38
CA ASP A 485 -9.07 14.54 7.98
C ASP A 485 -7.84 14.45 8.90
N GLU A 486 -7.34 13.25 9.19
CA GLU A 486 -6.21 13.01 10.11
C GLU A 486 -4.84 13.21 9.47
N GLY A 487 -4.76 13.36 8.15
CA GLY A 487 -3.51 13.63 7.43
C GLY A 487 -3.12 12.59 6.39
N TYR A 488 -1.82 12.51 6.12
CA TYR A 488 -1.23 11.59 5.14
C TYR A 488 0.14 11.07 5.62
N ARG A 489 0.64 10.03 4.93
CA ARG A 489 1.87 9.35 5.35
C ARG A 489 3.01 9.58 4.37
N TYR A 490 4.10 10.16 4.84
CA TYR A 490 5.37 10.23 4.13
C TYR A 490 6.17 8.92 4.26
N LYS A 491 5.59 7.80 3.77
CA LYS A 491 6.35 6.55 3.68
C LYS A 491 7.46 6.67 2.64
N LYS A 492 8.60 6.04 2.93
CA LYS A 492 9.76 5.99 2.03
C LYS A 492 9.35 5.63 0.60
N ASP A 493 8.64 4.51 0.38
CA ASP A 493 8.25 4.02 -0.95
C ASP A 493 7.40 5.00 -1.77
N PHE A 494 6.68 5.91 -1.10
CA PHE A 494 5.89 6.95 -1.77
C PHE A 494 6.70 8.21 -2.01
N LEU A 495 7.48 8.63 -1.00
CA LEU A 495 8.28 9.85 -1.08
C LEU A 495 9.40 9.72 -2.11
N GLU A 496 10.00 8.54 -2.24
CA GLU A 496 11.03 8.25 -3.24
C GLU A 496 10.56 8.42 -4.69
N ARG A 497 9.25 8.41 -4.95
CA ARG A 497 8.66 8.61 -6.29
C ARG A 497 8.41 10.08 -6.61
N LEU A 498 8.44 10.97 -5.62
CA LEU A 498 8.15 12.39 -5.82
C LEU A 498 9.20 12.98 -6.75
N PRO A 499 8.81 13.49 -7.95
CA PRO A 499 9.74 14.12 -8.86
C PRO A 499 10.04 15.54 -8.37
N LEU A 500 11.29 15.78 -8.01
CA LEU A 500 11.79 17.08 -7.52
C LEU A 500 12.80 17.67 -8.49
N PRO A 501 12.88 19.02 -8.63
CA PRO A 501 13.84 19.66 -9.52
C PRO A 501 15.26 19.45 -8.99
N ILE A 502 16.05 18.64 -9.72
CA ILE A 502 17.43 18.37 -9.33
C ILE A 502 18.30 19.61 -9.53
N TYR A 503 19.30 19.78 -8.69
CA TYR A 503 20.30 20.85 -8.87
C TYR A 503 21.19 20.57 -10.09
N THR A 504 21.43 21.62 -10.86
CA THR A 504 22.27 21.63 -12.08
C THR A 504 23.09 22.89 -12.11
N THR A 505 24.05 22.98 -13.01
CA THR A 505 24.81 24.24 -13.24
C THR A 505 23.88 25.39 -13.63
N ASN A 506 22.80 25.13 -14.36
CA ASN A 506 21.89 26.18 -14.86
C ASN A 506 20.98 26.78 -13.78
N ASN A 507 20.68 26.03 -12.72
CA ASN A 507 19.79 26.47 -11.64
C ASN A 507 20.50 26.68 -10.29
N LEU A 508 21.84 26.65 -10.28
CA LEU A 508 22.64 26.73 -9.06
C LEU A 508 22.38 28.00 -8.24
N SER A 509 22.14 29.14 -8.91
CA SER A 509 21.77 30.36 -8.23
C SER A 509 20.47 30.28 -7.46
N ILE A 510 19.42 29.62 -8.04
CA ILE A 510 18.13 29.41 -7.37
C ILE A 510 18.30 28.43 -6.20
N VAL A 511 19.08 27.38 -6.38
CA VAL A 511 19.41 26.42 -5.32
C VAL A 511 20.06 27.12 -4.11
N GLN A 512 21.04 27.99 -4.34
CA GLN A 512 21.72 28.77 -3.29
C GLN A 512 20.75 29.74 -2.59
N GLN A 513 19.86 30.40 -3.34
CA GLN A 513 18.83 31.25 -2.76
C GLN A 513 17.90 30.47 -1.82
N ILE A 514 17.43 29.29 -2.24
CA ILE A 514 16.59 28.42 -1.39
C ILE A 514 17.37 27.98 -0.15
N GLU A 515 18.63 27.54 -0.26
CA GLU A 515 19.46 27.17 0.88
C GLU A 515 19.63 28.34 1.85
N THR A 516 19.83 29.56 1.35
CA THR A 516 19.93 30.77 2.17
C THR A 516 18.63 31.12 2.91
N LEU A 517 17.48 30.95 2.23
CA LEU A 517 16.17 31.17 2.84
C LEU A 517 15.89 30.14 3.93
N VAL A 518 16.26 28.87 3.70
CA VAL A 518 16.16 27.80 4.72
C VAL A 518 16.97 28.17 5.97
N ASP A 519 18.22 28.64 5.79
CA ASP A 519 19.05 29.08 6.93
C ASP A 519 18.42 30.23 7.69
N LYS A 520 17.86 31.24 7.01
CA LYS A 520 17.15 32.35 7.64
C LYS A 520 15.94 31.90 8.44
N ILE A 521 15.13 30.98 7.88
CA ILE A 521 13.94 30.44 8.56
C ILE A 521 14.35 29.66 9.80
N ILE A 522 15.35 28.78 9.70
CA ILE A 522 15.85 27.98 10.82
C ILE A 522 16.40 28.89 11.91
N SER A 523 17.18 29.91 11.56
CA SER A 523 17.71 30.88 12.54
C SER A 523 16.61 31.62 13.27
N ALA A 524 15.62 32.16 12.55
CA ALA A 524 14.47 32.84 13.14
C ALA A 524 13.66 31.93 14.05
N LYS A 525 13.43 30.67 13.65
CA LYS A 525 12.70 29.68 14.46
C LYS A 525 13.50 29.19 15.67
N ARG A 526 14.84 29.16 15.59
CA ARG A 526 15.72 28.84 16.71
C ARG A 526 15.70 29.93 17.78
N GLU A 527 15.69 31.21 17.37
CA GLU A 527 15.57 32.33 18.27
C GLU A 527 14.19 32.40 18.93
N ASN A 528 13.14 32.23 18.14
CA ASN A 528 11.76 32.17 18.63
C ASN A 528 10.93 31.22 17.74
N PRO A 529 10.50 30.05 18.26
CA PRO A 529 9.67 29.11 17.52
C PRO A 529 8.38 29.70 16.93
N GLN A 530 7.86 30.80 17.51
CA GLN A 530 6.66 31.49 17.06
C GLN A 530 6.95 32.62 16.05
N SER A 531 8.20 32.84 15.65
CA SER A 531 8.56 33.85 14.63
C SER A 531 7.72 33.62 13.35
N ASP A 532 7.19 34.70 12.79
CA ASP A 532 6.52 34.64 11.49
C ASP A 532 7.58 34.51 10.37
N THR A 533 7.52 33.43 9.63
CA THR A 533 8.42 33.10 8.53
C THR A 533 7.69 32.97 7.19
N GLN A 534 6.40 33.36 7.15
CA GLN A 534 5.55 33.15 5.97
C GLN A 534 6.08 33.83 4.71
N GLU A 535 6.66 35.02 4.82
CA GLU A 535 7.25 35.72 3.68
C GLU A 535 8.46 34.96 3.10
N LEU A 536 9.36 34.47 3.96
CA LEU A 536 10.51 33.67 3.52
C LEU A 536 10.08 32.33 2.89
N GLU A 537 9.05 31.69 3.46
CA GLU A 537 8.48 30.46 2.92
C GLU A 537 7.80 30.70 1.57
N HIS A 538 7.11 31.85 1.41
CA HIS A 538 6.52 32.23 0.13
C HIS A 538 7.57 32.53 -0.95
N GLU A 539 8.73 33.10 -0.57
CA GLU A 539 9.85 33.26 -1.51
C GLU A 539 10.39 31.90 -1.96
N ILE A 540 10.50 30.90 -1.05
CA ILE A 540 10.86 29.53 -1.43
C ILE A 540 9.82 28.98 -2.42
N ASP A 541 8.52 29.13 -2.15
CA ASP A 541 7.46 28.67 -3.05
C ASP A 541 7.62 29.27 -4.47
N LYS A 542 7.87 30.58 -4.59
CA LYS A 542 8.09 31.24 -5.88
C LYS A 542 9.31 30.68 -6.64
N LEU A 543 10.41 30.45 -5.94
CA LEU A 543 11.61 29.84 -6.53
C LEU A 543 11.35 28.42 -6.98
N VAL A 544 10.55 27.64 -6.22
CA VAL A 544 10.17 26.28 -6.60
C VAL A 544 9.21 26.29 -7.80
N TYR A 545 8.25 27.23 -7.88
CA TYR A 545 7.39 27.41 -9.06
C TYR A 545 8.25 27.70 -10.32
N GLN A 546 9.26 28.56 -10.17
CA GLN A 546 10.21 28.86 -11.25
C GLN A 546 11.02 27.62 -11.68
N LEU A 547 11.47 26.81 -10.74
CA LEU A 547 12.21 25.56 -11.04
C LEU A 547 11.38 24.56 -11.85
N TYR A 548 10.05 24.53 -11.65
CA TYR A 548 9.12 23.70 -12.42
C TYR A 548 8.56 24.42 -13.65
N ASP A 549 8.96 25.67 -13.92
CA ASP A 549 8.44 26.49 -15.01
C ASP A 549 6.90 26.57 -15.00
N LEU A 550 6.29 26.78 -13.80
CA LEU A 550 4.84 26.79 -13.65
C LEU A 550 4.23 28.09 -14.17
N THR A 551 3.11 27.97 -14.88
CA THR A 551 2.30 29.11 -15.29
C THR A 551 1.42 29.61 -14.11
N GLU A 552 0.87 30.83 -14.24
CA GLU A 552 -0.04 31.37 -13.22
C GLU A 552 -1.28 30.50 -13.00
N GLU A 553 -1.81 29.86 -14.05
CA GLU A 553 -2.94 28.95 -13.96
C GLU A 553 -2.56 27.69 -13.18
N GLU A 554 -1.36 27.13 -13.41
CA GLU A 554 -0.84 25.97 -12.71
C GLU A 554 -0.57 26.28 -11.23
N ILE A 555 -0.04 27.46 -10.92
CA ILE A 555 0.15 27.96 -9.56
C ILE A 555 -1.22 28.09 -8.84
N LYS A 556 -2.22 28.66 -9.51
CA LYS A 556 -3.58 28.74 -8.96
C LYS A 556 -4.18 27.37 -8.64
N ILE A 557 -3.87 26.33 -9.42
CA ILE A 557 -4.32 24.96 -9.12
C ILE A 557 -3.68 24.47 -7.81
N ILE A 558 -2.38 24.71 -7.62
CA ILE A 558 -1.63 24.30 -6.42
C ILE A 558 -2.14 25.06 -5.18
N GLU A 559 -2.38 26.34 -5.30
CA GLU A 559 -2.74 27.20 -4.16
C GLU A 559 -4.20 27.14 -3.75
N LYS A 560 -5.10 26.68 -4.64
CA LYS A 560 -6.53 26.51 -4.33
C LYS A 560 -6.82 25.28 -3.46
N GLU A 561 -5.94 24.30 -3.39
CA GLU A 561 -6.14 23.12 -2.55
C GLU A 561 -5.79 23.47 -1.09
N LYS A 562 -6.85 23.56 -0.26
CA LYS A 562 -6.74 23.82 1.19
C LYS A 562 -6.39 22.55 1.96
#